data_1d9169915bceabe33aa0b1202036599b
#
_entry.id   1d9169915bceabe33aa0b1202036599b
#
_cell.length_a   1.000
_cell.length_b   1.000
_cell.length_c   1.000
_cell.angle_alpha   90.00
_cell.angle_beta   90.00
_cell.angle_gamma   90.00
#
_symmetry.space_group_name_H-M   'P 1'
#
loop_
_entity.id
_entity.type
_entity.pdbx_description
1 polymer ?
#
loop_
_entity_poly.entity_id
_entity_poly.type
_entity_poly.pdbx_seq_one_letter_code
_entity_poly.pdbx_strand_id
1 'polypeptide(L)'
;MRFGLLGTLAVWADNGRLAEVPEAKVRALLADLLIHLGQPVPADRLIDDLWGDDLPVHPAGALQVKVSRLRQALENAEPGGGDLVAFRSPGYLLQAGSDALDERRFAALVEQAGVTGDLRDRAGLLADALALWRGPPLADFADAMFVRAAIARLEEQRLVALEEQAEVRLALGEHSLLAGELGELVADHPLRERLRAAHMLALYRA
;
A
#
# COMPACT_ATOMS: atom_id res chain seq x y z
N MET A 1 -14.87 -6.74 -3.22
CA MET A 1 -13.55 -6.70 -3.90
C MET A 1 -12.53 -6.02 -2.99
N ARG A 2 -11.27 -6.51 -2.94
CA ARG A 2 -10.16 -5.92 -2.16
C ARG A 2 -8.98 -5.61 -3.05
N PHE A 3 -8.19 -4.60 -2.67
CA PHE A 3 -7.03 -4.10 -3.44
C PHE A 3 -5.78 -4.07 -2.55
N GLY A 4 -4.63 -4.31 -3.16
CA GLY A 4 -3.35 -4.34 -2.47
C GLY A 4 -2.29 -3.48 -3.15
N LEU A 5 -1.69 -2.57 -2.35
CA LEU A 5 -0.53 -1.74 -2.70
C LEU A 5 0.70 -2.09 -1.85
N LEU A 6 0.51 -2.80 -0.73
CA LEU A 6 1.61 -3.16 0.19
C LEU A 6 2.37 -4.40 -0.31
N GLY A 7 2.92 -4.30 -1.50
CA GLY A 7 3.60 -5.32 -2.28
C GLY A 7 3.38 -5.08 -3.77
N THR A 8 3.41 -6.14 -4.59
CA THR A 8 2.91 -6.08 -5.97
C THR A 8 1.42 -5.74 -5.99
N LEU A 9 1.00 -4.97 -7.00
CA LEU A 9 -0.42 -4.63 -7.19
C LEU A 9 -1.28 -5.91 -7.26
N ALA A 10 -2.28 -5.98 -6.41
CA ALA A 10 -3.16 -7.12 -6.33
C ALA A 10 -4.64 -6.71 -6.26
N VAL A 11 -5.50 -7.51 -6.85
CA VAL A 11 -6.96 -7.38 -6.77
C VAL A 11 -7.53 -8.73 -6.35
N TRP A 12 -8.38 -8.76 -5.32
CA TRP A 12 -9.07 -9.97 -4.90
C TRP A 12 -10.58 -9.75 -4.97
N ALA A 13 -11.27 -10.69 -5.59
CA ALA A 13 -12.72 -10.77 -5.50
C ALA A 13 -13.15 -11.10 -4.06
N ASP A 14 -14.41 -10.90 -3.71
CA ASP A 14 -14.94 -11.15 -2.36
C ASP A 14 -14.80 -12.61 -1.92
N ASN A 15 -14.78 -13.55 -2.86
CA ASN A 15 -14.50 -14.96 -2.60
C ASN A 15 -13.01 -15.27 -2.32
N GLY A 16 -12.14 -14.24 -2.27
CA GLY A 16 -10.71 -14.36 -2.02
C GLY A 16 -9.86 -14.73 -3.24
N ARG A 17 -10.46 -14.94 -4.41
CA ARG A 17 -9.73 -15.28 -5.64
C ARG A 17 -8.95 -14.06 -6.13
N LEU A 18 -7.68 -14.25 -6.46
CA LEU A 18 -6.85 -13.24 -7.11
C LEU A 18 -7.38 -13.00 -8.54
N ALA A 19 -7.65 -11.75 -8.86
CA ALA A 19 -8.09 -11.32 -10.17
C ALA A 19 -6.90 -10.84 -11.01
N GLU A 20 -6.89 -11.17 -12.29
CA GLU A 20 -5.86 -10.74 -13.21
C GLU A 20 -6.25 -9.40 -13.86
N VAL A 21 -5.31 -8.44 -13.81
CA VAL A 21 -5.37 -7.19 -14.59
C VAL A 21 -4.23 -7.25 -15.62
N PRO A 22 -4.52 -7.66 -16.85
CA PRO A 22 -3.51 -8.25 -17.74
C PRO A 22 -2.55 -7.28 -18.40
N GLU A 23 -2.88 -6.01 -18.51
CA GLU A 23 -2.09 -5.03 -19.28
C GLU A 23 -1.34 -4.05 -18.37
N ALA A 24 -0.01 -3.87 -18.59
CA ALA A 24 0.83 -3.01 -17.78
C ALA A 24 0.26 -1.58 -17.60
N LYS A 25 -0.23 -0.95 -18.68
CA LYS A 25 -0.84 0.40 -18.62
C LYS A 25 -2.20 0.39 -17.90
N VAL A 26 -2.96 -0.70 -17.95
CA VAL A 26 -4.21 -0.85 -17.19
C VAL A 26 -3.92 -1.06 -15.71
N ARG A 27 -2.87 -1.82 -15.39
CA ARG A 27 -2.37 -1.97 -14.00
C ARG A 27 -1.86 -0.64 -13.44
N ALA A 28 -1.11 0.14 -14.24
CA ALA A 28 -0.64 1.46 -13.84
C ALA A 28 -1.81 2.43 -13.58
N LEU A 29 -2.83 2.43 -14.44
CA LEU A 29 -4.05 3.22 -14.22
C LEU A 29 -4.75 2.82 -12.92
N LEU A 30 -4.89 1.53 -12.64
CA LEU A 30 -5.49 1.06 -11.39
C LEU A 30 -4.66 1.50 -10.18
N ALA A 31 -3.33 1.37 -10.24
CA ALA A 31 -2.44 1.79 -9.16
C ALA A 31 -2.58 3.29 -8.85
N ASP A 32 -2.62 4.14 -9.89
CA ASP A 32 -2.78 5.59 -9.73
C ASP A 32 -4.15 5.95 -9.11
N LEU A 33 -5.23 5.33 -9.58
CA LEU A 33 -6.56 5.51 -9.00
C LEU A 33 -6.65 5.01 -7.54
N LEU A 34 -5.92 3.97 -7.17
CA LEU A 34 -5.85 3.45 -5.80
C LEU A 34 -5.05 4.36 -4.87
N ILE A 35 -3.93 4.93 -5.33
CA ILE A 35 -3.16 5.94 -4.59
C ILE A 35 -4.04 7.14 -4.23
N HIS A 36 -4.96 7.50 -5.12
CA HIS A 36 -5.92 8.60 -4.97
C HIS A 36 -7.34 8.12 -4.62
N LEU A 37 -7.47 6.97 -3.96
CA LEU A 37 -8.76 6.32 -3.73
C LEU A 37 -9.85 7.28 -3.22
N GLY A 38 -10.96 7.35 -3.96
CA GLY A 38 -12.11 8.21 -3.66
C GLY A 38 -11.97 9.66 -4.13
N GLN A 39 -10.83 10.04 -4.72
CA GLN A 39 -10.59 11.37 -5.27
C GLN A 39 -10.48 11.31 -6.80
N PRO A 40 -11.09 12.25 -7.55
CA PRO A 40 -10.93 12.31 -8.99
C PRO A 40 -9.49 12.67 -9.37
N VAL A 41 -8.86 11.84 -10.21
CA VAL A 41 -7.58 12.14 -10.84
C VAL A 41 -7.87 12.73 -12.21
N PRO A 42 -7.39 13.97 -12.52
CA PRO A 42 -7.62 14.60 -13.80
C PRO A 42 -7.13 13.76 -14.99
N ALA A 43 -7.88 13.76 -16.10
CA ALA A 43 -7.55 12.93 -17.26
C ALA A 43 -6.18 13.25 -17.83
N ASP A 44 -5.78 14.52 -17.90
CA ASP A 44 -4.47 14.94 -18.39
C ASP A 44 -3.34 14.38 -17.51
N ARG A 45 -3.52 14.42 -16.19
CA ARG A 45 -2.56 13.82 -15.24
C ARG A 45 -2.45 12.31 -15.44
N LEU A 46 -3.56 11.58 -15.58
CA LEU A 46 -3.53 10.16 -15.86
C LEU A 46 -2.80 9.85 -17.18
N ILE A 47 -2.94 10.71 -18.19
CA ILE A 47 -2.21 10.58 -19.44
C ILE A 47 -0.71 10.74 -19.21
N ASP A 48 -0.28 11.79 -18.51
CA ASP A 48 1.12 12.04 -18.19
C ASP A 48 1.72 10.90 -17.34
N ASP A 49 1.02 10.44 -16.32
CA ASP A 49 1.45 9.36 -15.42
C ASP A 49 1.56 8.00 -16.14
N LEU A 50 0.69 7.74 -17.15
CA LEU A 50 0.72 6.50 -17.90
C LEU A 50 1.75 6.49 -19.02
N TRP A 51 1.94 7.59 -19.73
CA TRP A 51 2.76 7.61 -20.97
C TRP A 51 4.03 8.44 -20.84
N GLY A 52 4.09 9.44 -19.94
CA GLY A 52 5.23 10.33 -19.85
C GLY A 52 5.53 10.99 -21.21
N ASP A 53 6.77 10.84 -21.67
CA ASP A 53 7.21 11.40 -22.95
C ASP A 53 6.73 10.60 -24.18
N ASP A 54 6.26 9.36 -24.00
CA ASP A 54 5.82 8.46 -25.10
C ASP A 54 4.30 8.57 -25.36
N LEU A 55 3.81 9.77 -25.59
CA LEU A 55 2.39 10.04 -25.78
C LEU A 55 1.84 9.38 -27.05
N PRO A 56 0.68 8.70 -27.00
CA PRO A 56 -0.01 8.19 -28.18
C PRO A 56 -0.55 9.34 -29.04
N VAL A 57 -0.81 9.07 -30.33
CA VAL A 57 -1.34 10.08 -31.28
C VAL A 57 -2.65 10.71 -30.80
N HIS A 58 -3.48 9.93 -30.09
CA HIS A 58 -4.76 10.38 -29.52
C HIS A 58 -4.81 10.04 -28.03
N PRO A 59 -4.15 10.82 -27.13
CA PRO A 59 -3.99 10.48 -25.72
C PRO A 59 -5.32 10.27 -24.97
N ALA A 60 -6.28 11.17 -25.16
CA ALA A 60 -7.59 11.06 -24.52
C ALA A 60 -8.37 9.79 -24.94
N GLY A 61 -8.31 9.44 -26.23
CA GLY A 61 -8.92 8.20 -26.73
C GLY A 61 -8.21 6.95 -26.18
N ALA A 62 -6.86 7.01 -26.11
CA ALA A 62 -6.07 5.93 -25.53
C ALA A 62 -6.41 5.71 -24.05
N LEU A 63 -6.54 6.80 -23.25
CA LEU A 63 -6.96 6.71 -21.86
C LEU A 63 -8.36 6.06 -21.73
N GLN A 64 -9.33 6.48 -22.55
CA GLN A 64 -10.67 5.88 -22.54
C GLN A 64 -10.64 4.38 -22.81
N VAL A 65 -9.78 3.91 -23.72
CA VAL A 65 -9.58 2.49 -23.98
C VAL A 65 -9.02 1.78 -22.73
N LYS A 66 -8.03 2.39 -22.01
CA LYS A 66 -7.50 1.79 -20.77
C LYS A 66 -8.53 1.75 -19.66
N VAL A 67 -9.32 2.79 -19.50
CA VAL A 67 -10.44 2.82 -18.54
C VAL A 67 -11.47 1.73 -18.87
N SER A 68 -11.84 1.57 -20.15
CA SER A 68 -12.76 0.50 -20.57
C SER A 68 -12.22 -0.89 -20.26
N ARG A 69 -10.92 -1.12 -20.52
CA ARG A 69 -10.26 -2.42 -20.20
C ARG A 69 -10.17 -2.66 -18.69
N LEU A 70 -9.91 -1.62 -17.91
CA LEU A 70 -9.90 -1.72 -16.45
C LEU A 70 -11.29 -2.12 -15.93
N ARG A 71 -12.34 -1.42 -16.39
CA ARG A 71 -13.72 -1.79 -16.03
C ARG A 71 -14.04 -3.24 -16.39
N GLN A 72 -13.66 -3.67 -17.58
CA GLN A 72 -13.87 -5.06 -18.02
C GLN A 72 -13.11 -6.07 -17.15
N ALA A 73 -11.86 -5.75 -16.77
CA ALA A 73 -11.07 -6.64 -15.91
C ALA A 73 -11.69 -6.78 -14.51
N LEU A 74 -12.15 -5.66 -13.93
CA LEU A 74 -12.82 -5.65 -12.63
C LEU A 74 -14.19 -6.34 -12.70
N GLU A 75 -14.96 -6.14 -13.76
CA GLU A 75 -16.25 -6.82 -13.98
C GLU A 75 -16.09 -8.34 -14.13
N ASN A 76 -15.03 -8.79 -14.82
CA ASN A 76 -14.70 -10.21 -14.95
C ASN A 76 -14.25 -10.83 -13.63
N ALA A 77 -13.67 -10.03 -12.75
CA ALA A 77 -13.27 -10.47 -11.41
C ALA A 77 -14.48 -10.65 -10.49
N GLU A 78 -15.43 -9.72 -10.57
CA GLU A 78 -16.64 -9.70 -9.73
C GLU A 78 -17.73 -8.86 -10.40
N PRO A 79 -18.98 -9.36 -10.48
CA PRO A 79 -20.11 -8.60 -11.03
C PRO A 79 -20.27 -7.26 -10.32
N GLY A 80 -20.40 -6.17 -11.08
CA GLY A 80 -20.46 -4.80 -10.57
C GLY A 80 -19.10 -4.17 -10.28
N GLY A 81 -17.98 -4.91 -10.43
CA GLY A 81 -16.63 -4.38 -10.25
C GLY A 81 -16.26 -3.27 -11.24
N GLY A 82 -16.82 -3.31 -12.44
CA GLY A 82 -16.63 -2.28 -13.45
C GLY A 82 -17.18 -0.91 -13.04
N ASP A 83 -18.23 -0.86 -12.23
CA ASP A 83 -18.87 0.37 -11.76
C ASP A 83 -18.01 1.13 -10.73
N LEU A 84 -17.03 0.44 -10.13
CA LEU A 84 -16.09 1.08 -9.20
C LEU A 84 -15.27 2.20 -9.89
N VAL A 85 -15.05 2.13 -11.21
CA VAL A 85 -14.32 3.13 -11.97
C VAL A 85 -15.30 4.14 -12.55
N ALA A 86 -15.47 5.27 -11.86
CA ALA A 86 -16.41 6.32 -12.24
C ALA A 86 -15.69 7.51 -12.91
N PHE A 87 -16.39 8.17 -13.84
CA PHE A 87 -15.97 9.49 -14.31
C PHE A 87 -16.55 10.56 -13.41
N ARG A 88 -15.71 11.45 -12.92
CA ARG A 88 -16.09 12.68 -12.20
C ARG A 88 -15.19 13.79 -12.72
N SER A 89 -15.81 14.77 -13.41
CA SER A 89 -15.05 15.90 -13.96
C SER A 89 -14.09 16.48 -12.93
N PRO A 90 -12.79 16.68 -13.27
CA PRO A 90 -12.21 16.59 -14.63
C PRO A 90 -11.58 15.24 -15.02
N GLY A 91 -11.84 14.13 -14.31
CA GLY A 91 -11.17 12.88 -14.58
C GLY A 91 -11.88 11.63 -14.07
N TYR A 92 -11.13 10.65 -13.62
CA TYR A 92 -11.62 9.35 -13.16
C TYR A 92 -11.26 9.13 -11.68
N LEU A 93 -12.09 8.36 -10.97
CA LEU A 93 -11.79 7.89 -9.63
C LEU A 93 -12.20 6.43 -9.48
N LEU A 94 -11.58 5.76 -8.51
CA LEU A 94 -12.01 4.46 -8.03
C LEU A 94 -12.86 4.64 -6.77
N GLN A 95 -14.08 4.08 -6.76
CA GLN A 95 -15.03 4.11 -5.65
C GLN A 95 -15.02 2.75 -4.95
N ALA A 96 -14.23 2.62 -3.89
CA ALA A 96 -14.24 1.44 -3.03
C ALA A 96 -14.29 1.87 -1.57
N GLY A 97 -14.76 0.98 -0.69
CA GLY A 97 -14.73 1.23 0.74
C GLY A 97 -13.30 1.43 1.27
N SER A 98 -13.15 2.15 2.36
CA SER A 98 -11.83 2.40 2.96
C SER A 98 -11.11 1.12 3.37
N ASP A 99 -11.86 0.12 3.82
CA ASP A 99 -11.38 -1.20 4.23
C ASP A 99 -11.05 -2.13 3.05
N ALA A 100 -11.44 -1.76 1.83
CA ALA A 100 -11.11 -2.51 0.63
C ALA A 100 -9.63 -2.40 0.22
N LEU A 101 -8.89 -1.39 0.70
CA LEU A 101 -7.48 -1.15 0.38
C LEU A 101 -6.58 -1.53 1.55
N ASP A 102 -5.57 -2.38 1.32
CA ASP A 102 -4.65 -2.86 2.34
C ASP A 102 -3.89 -1.74 3.05
N GLU A 103 -3.50 -0.68 2.35
CA GLU A 103 -2.85 0.52 2.91
C GLU A 103 -3.74 1.21 3.95
N ARG A 104 -5.04 1.35 3.69
CA ARG A 104 -5.97 1.97 4.64
C ARG A 104 -6.26 1.06 5.84
N ARG A 105 -6.32 -0.25 5.62
CA ARG A 105 -6.43 -1.23 6.70
C ARG A 105 -5.19 -1.20 7.60
N PHE A 106 -4.01 -1.12 7.01
CA PHE A 106 -2.75 -0.94 7.74
C PHE A 106 -2.80 0.31 8.62
N ALA A 107 -3.16 1.46 8.05
CA ALA A 107 -3.24 2.72 8.77
C ALA A 107 -4.25 2.65 9.94
N ALA A 108 -5.42 2.04 9.72
CA ALA A 108 -6.44 1.88 10.75
C ALA A 108 -5.97 0.98 11.92
N LEU A 109 -5.25 -0.11 11.62
CA LEU A 109 -4.69 -0.99 12.65
C LEU A 109 -3.60 -0.30 13.47
N VAL A 110 -2.72 0.48 12.83
CA VAL A 110 -1.68 1.27 13.52
C VAL A 110 -2.33 2.36 14.40
N GLU A 111 -3.33 3.06 13.89
CA GLU A 111 -4.08 4.06 14.68
C GLU A 111 -4.76 3.41 15.90
N GLN A 112 -5.41 2.27 15.70
CA GLN A 112 -6.04 1.52 16.79
C GLN A 112 -5.00 1.08 17.83
N ALA A 113 -3.83 0.60 17.41
CA ALA A 113 -2.73 0.27 18.31
C ALA A 113 -2.28 1.47 19.13
N GLY A 114 -2.24 2.67 18.53
CA GLY A 114 -1.84 3.91 19.20
C GLY A 114 -2.74 4.32 20.37
N VAL A 115 -4.03 3.95 20.34
CA VAL A 115 -5.00 4.26 21.41
C VAL A 115 -5.27 3.08 22.35
N THR A 116 -4.70 1.89 22.08
CA THR A 116 -4.88 0.69 22.87
C THR A 116 -3.94 0.70 24.09
N GLY A 117 -4.50 0.59 25.29
CA GLY A 117 -3.74 0.66 26.53
C GLY A 117 -3.05 -0.66 26.94
N ASP A 118 -3.60 -1.80 26.57
CA ASP A 118 -2.98 -3.11 26.86
C ASP A 118 -1.85 -3.39 25.86
N LEU A 119 -0.67 -3.75 26.41
CA LEU A 119 0.54 -3.97 25.59
C LEU A 119 0.44 -5.19 24.67
N ARG A 120 -0.28 -6.25 25.10
CA ARG A 120 -0.42 -7.46 24.28
C ARG A 120 -1.38 -7.23 23.13
N ASP A 121 -2.50 -6.56 23.38
CA ASP A 121 -3.45 -6.17 22.35
C ASP A 121 -2.79 -5.22 21.34
N ARG A 122 -2.01 -4.24 21.84
CA ARG A 122 -1.26 -3.33 20.99
C ARG A 122 -0.23 -4.07 20.13
N ALA A 123 0.52 -5.03 20.70
CA ALA A 123 1.46 -5.85 19.94
C ALA A 123 0.76 -6.68 18.86
N GLY A 124 -0.41 -7.24 19.16
CA GLY A 124 -1.24 -7.97 18.20
C GLY A 124 -1.68 -7.10 17.04
N LEU A 125 -2.22 -5.91 17.31
CA LEU A 125 -2.66 -4.97 16.27
C LEU A 125 -1.51 -4.53 15.33
N LEU A 126 -0.32 -4.26 15.90
CA LEU A 126 0.86 -3.91 15.11
C LEU A 126 1.37 -5.10 14.28
N ALA A 127 1.31 -6.32 14.83
CA ALA A 127 1.65 -7.53 14.09
C ALA A 127 0.69 -7.76 12.92
N ASP A 128 -0.62 -7.62 13.14
CA ASP A 128 -1.64 -7.74 12.10
C ASP A 128 -1.47 -6.65 11.01
N ALA A 129 -1.15 -5.42 11.41
CA ALA A 129 -0.86 -4.34 10.47
C ALA A 129 0.35 -4.69 9.58
N LEU A 130 1.46 -5.10 10.17
CA LEU A 130 2.69 -5.44 9.44
C LEU A 130 2.53 -6.70 8.59
N ALA A 131 1.66 -7.64 8.97
CA ALA A 131 1.34 -8.83 8.17
C ALA A 131 0.60 -8.51 6.86
N LEU A 132 0.05 -7.32 6.68
CA LEU A 132 -0.52 -6.87 5.40
C LEU A 132 0.55 -6.62 4.32
N TRP A 133 1.81 -6.46 4.73
CA TRP A 133 2.92 -6.21 3.81
C TRP A 133 3.40 -7.51 3.16
N ARG A 134 3.29 -7.57 1.83
CA ARG A 134 3.66 -8.71 0.99
C ARG A 134 5.03 -8.53 0.31
N GLY A 135 5.68 -7.36 0.52
CA GLY A 135 6.95 -6.97 -0.06
C GLY A 135 7.08 -5.45 -0.17
N PRO A 136 8.01 -4.93 -0.98
CA PRO A 136 8.13 -3.50 -1.26
C PRO A 136 6.81 -2.97 -1.86
N PRO A 137 6.30 -1.81 -1.40
CA PRO A 137 5.02 -1.30 -1.87
C PRO A 137 5.08 -0.92 -3.34
N LEU A 138 4.02 -1.22 -4.09
CA LEU A 138 3.93 -0.92 -5.52
C LEU A 138 5.12 -1.47 -6.34
N ALA A 139 5.66 -2.63 -5.96
CA ALA A 139 6.89 -3.21 -6.53
C ALA A 139 6.87 -3.34 -8.07
N ASP A 140 5.69 -3.51 -8.66
CA ASP A 140 5.52 -3.57 -10.13
C ASP A 140 5.84 -2.25 -10.84
N PHE A 141 5.91 -1.14 -10.10
CA PHE A 141 6.01 0.22 -10.61
C PHE A 141 7.18 1.02 -10.02
N ALA A 142 8.15 0.36 -9.40
CA ALA A 142 9.24 1.01 -8.65
C ALA A 142 9.96 2.12 -9.44
N ASP A 143 10.06 1.97 -10.77
CA ASP A 143 10.71 2.93 -11.66
C ASP A 143 9.78 4.05 -12.16
N ALA A 144 8.46 3.96 -11.93
CA ALA A 144 7.51 4.93 -12.42
C ALA A 144 7.47 6.19 -11.54
N MET A 145 7.44 7.37 -12.16
CA MET A 145 7.49 8.64 -11.42
C MET A 145 6.27 8.87 -10.55
N PHE A 146 5.07 8.49 -11.02
CA PHE A 146 3.81 8.76 -10.33
C PHE A 146 3.64 8.06 -8.98
N VAL A 147 4.35 6.94 -8.76
CA VAL A 147 4.27 6.18 -7.49
C VAL A 147 5.32 6.60 -6.46
N ARG A 148 6.38 7.31 -6.83
CA ARG A 148 7.53 7.59 -5.94
C ARG A 148 7.14 8.20 -4.59
N ALA A 149 6.28 9.21 -4.62
CA ALA A 149 5.81 9.86 -3.39
C ALA A 149 4.97 8.90 -2.53
N ALA A 150 4.14 8.05 -3.16
CA ALA A 150 3.35 7.05 -2.47
C ALA A 150 4.24 5.97 -1.85
N ILE A 151 5.24 5.46 -2.58
CA ILE A 151 6.21 4.48 -2.07
C ILE A 151 6.94 5.05 -0.85
N ALA A 152 7.53 6.24 -0.97
CA ALA A 152 8.27 6.86 0.13
C ALA A 152 7.40 7.05 1.38
N ARG A 153 6.15 7.49 1.21
CA ARG A 153 5.19 7.62 2.30
C ARG A 153 4.86 6.27 2.96
N LEU A 154 4.61 5.24 2.15
CA LEU A 154 4.27 3.91 2.65
C LEU A 154 5.44 3.28 3.40
N GLU A 155 6.66 3.36 2.87
CA GLU A 155 7.87 2.87 3.53
C GLU A 155 8.11 3.57 4.86
N GLU A 156 7.93 4.89 4.92
CA GLU A 156 8.03 5.64 6.17
C GLU A 156 6.98 5.18 7.20
N GLN A 157 5.74 4.98 6.79
CA GLN A 157 4.67 4.47 7.66
C GLN A 157 4.99 3.06 8.18
N ARG A 158 5.57 2.20 7.34
CA ARG A 158 6.02 0.87 7.75
C ARG A 158 7.10 0.95 8.82
N LEU A 159 8.10 1.80 8.62
CA LEU A 159 9.21 1.98 9.57
C LEU A 159 8.72 2.49 10.92
N VAL A 160 7.80 3.45 10.94
CA VAL A 160 7.17 3.92 12.18
C VAL A 160 6.43 2.79 12.89
N ALA A 161 5.67 1.96 12.18
CA ALA A 161 4.98 0.82 12.78
C ALA A 161 5.96 -0.24 13.34
N LEU A 162 7.09 -0.47 12.67
CA LEU A 162 8.16 -1.36 13.16
C LEU A 162 8.83 -0.81 14.43
N GLU A 163 9.07 0.50 14.50
CA GLU A 163 9.58 1.16 15.71
C GLU A 163 8.62 0.98 16.89
N GLU A 164 7.34 1.24 16.66
CA GLU A 164 6.31 1.06 17.70
C GLU A 164 6.19 -0.39 18.14
N GLN A 165 6.23 -1.34 17.21
CA GLN A 165 6.20 -2.76 17.55
C GLN A 165 7.40 -3.17 18.40
N ALA A 166 8.61 -2.70 18.04
CA ALA A 166 9.83 -2.97 18.79
C ALA A 166 9.71 -2.44 20.24
N GLU A 167 9.22 -1.22 20.44
CA GLU A 167 9.02 -0.61 21.75
C GLU A 167 8.02 -1.40 22.62
N VAL A 168 6.90 -1.80 22.03
CA VAL A 168 5.87 -2.60 22.74
C VAL A 168 6.42 -3.97 23.13
N ARG A 169 7.12 -4.66 22.24
CA ARG A 169 7.71 -5.98 22.50
C ARG A 169 8.84 -5.92 23.52
N LEU A 170 9.62 -4.82 23.56
CA LEU A 170 10.59 -4.55 24.64
C LEU A 170 9.90 -4.42 26.00
N ALA A 171 8.77 -3.72 26.05
CA ALA A 171 7.99 -3.58 27.29
C ALA A 171 7.36 -4.91 27.75
N LEU A 172 7.10 -5.82 26.81
CA LEU A 172 6.64 -7.20 27.09
C LEU A 172 7.79 -8.16 27.50
N GLY A 173 9.05 -7.71 27.42
CA GLY A 173 10.21 -8.53 27.82
C GLY A 173 10.78 -9.44 26.75
N GLU A 174 10.42 -9.25 25.47
CA GLU A 174 10.88 -10.09 24.34
C GLU A 174 12.29 -9.72 23.85
N HIS A 175 13.21 -9.49 24.78
CA HIS A 175 14.53 -8.90 24.49
C HIS A 175 15.39 -9.77 23.59
N SER A 176 15.51 -11.07 23.87
CA SER A 176 16.38 -11.97 23.10
C SER A 176 15.93 -12.15 21.64
N LEU A 177 14.61 -12.18 21.40
CA LEU A 177 14.07 -12.25 20.03
C LEU A 177 14.36 -10.97 19.27
N LEU A 178 14.08 -9.83 19.89
CA LEU A 178 14.30 -8.51 19.27
C LEU A 178 15.77 -8.22 18.99
N ALA A 179 16.70 -8.68 19.85
CA ALA A 179 18.12 -8.51 19.63
C ALA A 179 18.60 -9.12 18.29
N GLY A 180 18.00 -10.25 17.90
CA GLY A 180 18.26 -10.88 16.60
C GLY A 180 17.56 -10.16 15.44
N GLU A 181 16.25 -9.90 15.59
CA GLU A 181 15.42 -9.35 14.51
C GLU A 181 15.79 -7.91 14.11
N LEU A 182 16.13 -7.05 15.07
CA LEU A 182 16.42 -5.64 14.81
C LEU A 182 17.80 -5.39 14.18
N GLY A 183 18.70 -6.37 14.20
CA GLY A 183 20.06 -6.19 13.69
C GLY A 183 20.11 -5.82 12.21
N GLU A 184 19.40 -6.58 11.37
CA GLU A 184 19.29 -6.31 9.93
C GLU A 184 18.55 -4.99 9.65
N LEU A 185 17.43 -4.76 10.34
CA LEU A 185 16.64 -3.54 10.16
C LEU A 185 17.43 -2.27 10.51
N VAL A 186 18.26 -2.31 11.55
CA VAL A 186 19.16 -1.20 11.92
C VAL A 186 20.28 -1.02 10.90
N ALA A 187 20.79 -2.11 10.32
CA ALA A 187 21.81 -2.03 9.27
C ALA A 187 21.25 -1.37 8.00
N ASP A 188 20.02 -1.68 7.61
CA ASP A 188 19.35 -1.10 6.45
C ASP A 188 18.93 0.36 6.69
N HIS A 189 18.65 0.72 7.95
CA HIS A 189 18.17 2.05 8.34
C HIS A 189 19.02 2.69 9.43
N PRO A 190 20.33 2.98 9.17
CA PRO A 190 21.29 3.38 10.21
C PRO A 190 20.99 4.74 10.87
N LEU A 191 20.16 5.59 10.24
CA LEU A 191 19.80 6.89 10.76
C LEU A 191 18.50 6.89 11.60
N ARG A 192 17.86 5.72 11.78
CA ARG A 192 16.64 5.58 12.58
C ARG A 192 17.00 5.40 14.06
N GLU A 193 17.00 6.49 14.78
CA GLU A 193 17.45 6.51 16.19
C GLU A 193 16.57 5.63 17.09
N ARG A 194 15.25 5.60 16.89
CA ARG A 194 14.33 4.77 17.67
C ARG A 194 14.62 3.27 17.50
N LEU A 195 14.85 2.80 16.26
CA LEU A 195 15.24 1.42 15.99
C LEU A 195 16.58 1.06 16.64
N ARG A 196 17.57 1.96 16.52
CA ARG A 196 18.88 1.76 17.16
C ARG A 196 18.78 1.69 18.68
N ALA A 197 18.01 2.59 19.29
CA ALA A 197 17.79 2.60 20.74
C ALA A 197 17.09 1.30 21.19
N ALA A 198 16.06 0.86 20.44
CA ALA A 198 15.37 -0.40 20.72
C ALA A 198 16.32 -1.60 20.62
N HIS A 199 17.17 -1.66 19.58
CA HIS A 199 18.14 -2.74 19.40
C HIS A 199 19.20 -2.75 20.52
N MET A 200 19.77 -1.58 20.86
CA MET A 200 20.73 -1.49 21.97
C MET A 200 20.11 -1.95 23.30
N LEU A 201 18.87 -1.56 23.57
CA LEU A 201 18.17 -1.98 24.79
C LEU A 201 17.86 -3.47 24.79
N ALA A 202 17.47 -4.05 23.64
CA ALA A 202 17.27 -5.48 23.47
C ALA A 202 18.57 -6.26 23.77
N LEU A 203 19.69 -5.85 23.18
CA LEU A 203 21.01 -6.47 23.39
C LEU A 203 21.46 -6.37 24.86
N TYR A 204 21.20 -5.24 25.53
CA TYR A 204 21.59 -5.04 26.92
C TYR A 204 20.81 -5.93 27.88
N ARG A 205 19.53 -6.26 27.56
CA ARG A 205 18.63 -7.02 28.40
C ARG A 205 18.51 -8.51 28.04
N ALA A 206 19.04 -8.93 26.88
CA ALA A 206 19.09 -10.32 26.44
C ALA A 206 20.12 -11.12 27.22
#